data_9f75c3413ae860acf35d87074b842781
#
_entry.id   9f75c3413ae860acf35d87074b842781
#
_cell.length_a   1.000
_cell.length_b   1.000
_cell.length_c   1.000
_cell.angle_alpha   90.00
_cell.angle_beta   90.00
_cell.angle_gamma   90.00
#
_symmetry.space_group_name_H-M   'P 1'
#
loop_
_entity.id
_entity.type
_entity.pdbx_description
1 polymer ?
#
loop_
_entity_poly.entity_id
_entity_poly.type
_entity_poly.pdbx_seq_one_letter_code
_entity_poly.pdbx_strand_id
1 'polypeptide(L)'
;MFFKGKRVNRNLSKDILNQVLEFIYCVHSPRSPNRKINKSLRWERPSLGWKKLNTDDSWLRRTDRAGYGGLVRDDQVEWIVGFTRYIGSTNSFTAELWGLREGLILCCNLNIVALVVELDAQAVVEVLKNNAYANNIVSLLLDDCSHLAARFQQIQFKHCYRQANRCTDLLARMGVV
;
A
#
# COMPACT_ATOMS: atom_id res chain seq x y z
N MET A 1 2.70 -29.68 41.78
CA MET A 1 3.45 -29.08 40.65
C MET A 1 2.49 -28.17 39.93
N PHE A 2 2.54 -26.84 40.20
CA PHE A 2 1.58 -25.89 39.63
C PHE A 2 2.13 -25.36 38.32
N PHE A 3 1.50 -25.67 37.19
CA PHE A 3 1.76 -25.06 35.92
C PHE A 3 1.16 -23.66 35.92
N LYS A 4 1.99 -22.62 36.06
CA LYS A 4 1.58 -21.24 35.75
C LYS A 4 1.26 -21.18 34.26
N GLY A 5 -0.02 -20.97 33.93
CA GLY A 5 -0.46 -20.75 32.58
C GLY A 5 0.29 -19.57 31.97
N LYS A 6 1.09 -19.81 30.93
CA LYS A 6 1.69 -18.77 30.11
C LYS A 6 0.54 -17.94 29.54
N ARG A 7 0.48 -16.65 29.91
CA ARG A 7 -0.37 -15.70 29.19
C ARG A 7 0.06 -15.75 27.71
N VAL A 8 -0.85 -16.19 26.87
CA VAL A 8 -0.66 -16.13 25.42
C VAL A 8 -0.42 -14.67 25.10
N ASN A 9 0.77 -14.34 24.61
CA ASN A 9 1.16 -12.98 24.28
C ASN A 9 0.24 -12.50 23.15
N ARG A 10 -0.55 -11.46 23.38
CA ARG A 10 -1.44 -10.87 22.36
C ARG A 10 -0.69 -10.47 21.09
N ASN A 11 0.62 -10.23 21.17
CA ASN A 11 1.47 -9.96 20.03
C ASN A 11 1.70 -11.22 19.18
N LEU A 12 1.78 -12.42 19.79
CA LEU A 12 2.03 -13.66 19.06
C LEU A 12 0.92 -13.98 18.04
N SER A 13 -0.34 -13.69 18.37
CA SER A 13 -1.47 -13.89 17.43
C SER A 13 -1.43 -12.88 16.28
N LYS A 14 -0.98 -11.64 16.53
CA LYS A 14 -0.76 -10.65 15.47
C LYS A 14 0.40 -11.05 14.58
N ASP A 15 1.50 -11.53 15.15
CA ASP A 15 2.67 -11.96 14.39
C ASP A 15 2.36 -13.17 13.51
N ILE A 16 1.58 -14.13 14.04
CA ILE A 16 1.11 -15.29 13.25
C ILE A 16 0.19 -14.84 12.12
N LEU A 17 -0.76 -13.95 12.39
CA LEU A 17 -1.67 -13.42 11.38
C LEU A 17 -0.91 -12.67 10.29
N ASN A 18 0.05 -11.84 10.68
CA ASN A 18 0.92 -11.10 9.77
C ASN A 18 1.77 -12.04 8.90
N GLN A 19 2.34 -13.11 9.49
CA GLN A 19 3.07 -14.13 8.74
C GLN A 19 2.17 -14.92 7.79
N VAL A 20 0.92 -15.21 8.20
CA VAL A 20 -0.06 -15.87 7.33
C VAL A 20 -0.44 -14.98 6.14
N LEU A 21 -0.65 -13.69 6.37
CA LEU A 21 -0.93 -12.73 5.30
C LEU A 21 0.28 -12.57 4.36
N GLU A 22 1.49 -12.50 4.90
CA GLU A 22 2.73 -12.47 4.12
C GLU A 22 2.92 -13.77 3.31
N PHE A 23 2.59 -14.92 3.91
CA PHE A 23 2.63 -16.23 3.24
C PHE A 23 1.58 -16.34 2.13
N ILE A 24 0.33 -15.92 2.39
CA ILE A 24 -0.74 -15.88 1.38
C ILE A 24 -0.30 -14.98 0.22
N TYR A 25 0.29 -13.82 0.52
CA TYR A 25 0.88 -12.92 -0.46
C TYR A 25 1.97 -13.61 -1.31
N CYS A 26 2.92 -14.29 -0.67
CA CYS A 26 4.00 -14.98 -1.38
C CYS A 26 3.53 -16.18 -2.20
N VAL A 27 2.48 -16.88 -1.76
CA VAL A 27 1.97 -18.11 -2.40
C VAL A 27 1.01 -17.80 -3.54
N HIS A 28 0.18 -16.74 -3.41
CA HIS A 28 -0.80 -16.36 -4.43
C HIS A 28 -0.26 -15.36 -5.45
N SER A 29 0.93 -14.80 -5.23
CA SER A 29 1.61 -14.04 -6.29
C SER A 29 2.03 -15.04 -7.37
N PRO A 30 1.41 -15.08 -8.55
CA PRO A 30 1.81 -16.00 -9.60
C PRO A 30 3.26 -15.71 -9.92
N ARG A 31 4.14 -16.68 -9.68
CA ARG A 31 5.49 -16.66 -10.23
C ARG A 31 5.33 -16.64 -11.74
N SER A 32 5.30 -15.45 -12.30
CA SER A 32 5.29 -15.27 -13.76
C SER A 32 6.47 -16.02 -14.32
N PRO A 33 6.25 -16.99 -15.24
CA PRO A 33 7.37 -17.65 -15.91
C PRO A 33 8.22 -16.55 -16.54
N ASN A 34 9.54 -16.67 -16.39
CA ASN A 34 10.59 -15.75 -16.84
C ASN A 34 10.47 -15.43 -18.35
N ARG A 35 9.45 -14.70 -18.74
CA ARG A 35 9.41 -14.02 -20.02
C ARG A 35 10.08 -12.67 -19.80
N LYS A 36 11.31 -12.54 -20.25
CA LYS A 36 11.99 -11.26 -20.40
C LYS A 36 11.19 -10.41 -21.39
N ILE A 37 10.13 -9.80 -20.89
CA ILE A 37 9.48 -8.71 -21.61
C ILE A 37 10.35 -7.50 -21.32
N ASN A 38 11.01 -6.96 -22.33
CA ASN A 38 11.64 -5.62 -22.27
C ASN A 38 10.54 -4.57 -22.12
N LYS A 39 9.84 -4.58 -20.99
CA LYS A 39 8.90 -3.54 -20.61
C LYS A 39 9.72 -2.40 -20.06
N SER A 40 9.59 -1.21 -20.64
CA SER A 40 10.17 0.00 -20.07
C SER A 40 9.63 0.17 -18.65
N LEU A 41 10.48 -0.09 -17.64
CA LEU A 41 10.15 0.02 -16.22
C LEU A 41 10.24 1.51 -15.79
N ARG A 42 9.59 2.38 -16.55
CA ARG A 42 9.55 3.82 -16.27
C ARG A 42 8.18 4.18 -15.73
N TRP A 43 8.15 5.19 -14.87
CA TRP A 43 6.92 5.82 -14.48
C TRP A 43 6.24 6.44 -15.72
N GLU A 44 4.95 6.20 -15.87
CA GLU A 44 4.16 6.72 -16.97
C GLU A 44 3.19 7.78 -16.43
N ARG A 45 3.06 8.90 -17.13
CA ARG A 45 2.10 9.95 -16.77
C ARG A 45 0.66 9.44 -16.90
N PRO A 46 -0.29 9.95 -16.10
CA PRO A 46 -1.70 9.65 -16.29
C PRO A 46 -2.24 10.28 -17.59
N SER A 47 -3.42 9.85 -18.00
CA SER A 47 -4.15 10.45 -19.13
C SER A 47 -4.50 11.91 -18.84
N LEU A 48 -4.76 12.69 -19.89
CA LEU A 48 -5.17 14.10 -19.77
C LEU A 48 -6.36 14.26 -18.81
N GLY A 49 -6.26 15.19 -17.88
CA GLY A 49 -7.27 15.47 -16.85
C GLY A 49 -7.26 14.53 -15.66
N TRP A 50 -6.47 13.45 -15.68
CA TRP A 50 -6.30 12.54 -14.56
C TRP A 50 -5.14 12.96 -13.66
N LYS A 51 -5.26 12.65 -12.37
CA LYS A 51 -4.14 12.71 -11.43
C LYS A 51 -3.68 11.30 -11.09
N LYS A 52 -2.42 11.19 -10.66
CA LYS A 52 -1.85 9.91 -10.28
C LYS A 52 -1.31 10.00 -8.85
N LEU A 53 -1.81 9.11 -8.00
CA LEU A 53 -1.29 8.84 -6.68
C LEU A 53 -0.38 7.61 -6.76
N ASN A 54 0.86 7.77 -6.36
CA ASN A 54 1.77 6.68 -6.06
C ASN A 54 1.93 6.58 -4.54
N THR A 55 1.89 5.36 -3.97
CA THR A 55 2.21 5.11 -2.58
C THR A 55 3.23 3.99 -2.44
N ASP A 56 3.90 3.94 -1.31
CA ASP A 56 4.86 2.91 -0.95
C ASP A 56 5.00 2.84 0.57
N ASP A 57 5.41 1.68 1.08
CA ASP A 57 5.77 1.47 2.47
C ASP A 57 7.28 1.37 2.67
N SER A 58 7.71 1.58 3.88
CA SER A 58 9.04 1.24 4.35
C SER A 58 8.94 0.53 5.68
N TRP A 59 9.35 -0.74 5.72
CA TRP A 59 9.35 -1.55 6.92
C TRP A 59 10.76 -2.05 7.25
N LEU A 60 11.22 -1.70 8.45
CA LEU A 60 12.52 -2.12 8.98
C LEU A 60 12.36 -3.40 9.80
N ARG A 61 12.52 -4.55 9.15
CA ARG A 61 12.37 -5.91 9.73
C ARG A 61 13.11 -6.10 11.06
N ARG A 62 14.25 -5.43 11.28
CA ARG A 62 15.04 -5.54 12.52
C ARG A 62 14.39 -4.88 13.74
N THR A 63 13.61 -3.85 13.54
CA THR A 63 13.03 -3.00 14.59
C THR A 63 11.50 -2.97 14.55
N ASP A 64 10.88 -3.66 13.58
CA ASP A 64 9.46 -3.60 13.26
C ASP A 64 8.93 -2.18 13.03
N ARG A 65 9.83 -1.20 12.88
CA ARG A 65 9.46 0.19 12.59
C ARG A 65 8.98 0.28 11.16
N ALA A 66 7.86 0.94 10.98
CA ALA A 66 7.26 1.14 9.67
C ALA A 66 6.85 2.59 9.45
N GLY A 67 6.89 2.99 8.20
CA GLY A 67 6.41 4.26 7.70
C GLY A 67 5.85 4.07 6.30
N TYR A 68 5.21 5.10 5.80
CA TYR A 68 4.74 5.14 4.43
C TYR A 68 4.97 6.51 3.82
N GLY A 69 4.93 6.55 2.50
CA GLY A 69 5.00 7.78 1.73
C GLY A 69 4.12 7.72 0.50
N GLY A 70 3.82 8.89 -0.03
CA GLY A 70 3.06 8.98 -1.26
C GLY A 70 3.28 10.31 -1.97
N LEU A 71 2.91 10.32 -3.23
CA LEU A 71 3.09 11.43 -4.13
C LEU A 71 1.95 11.51 -5.12
N VAL A 72 1.36 12.69 -5.24
CA VAL A 72 0.34 13.00 -6.24
C VAL A 72 0.95 13.86 -7.34
N ARG A 73 0.79 13.43 -8.59
CA ARG A 73 1.23 14.15 -9.80
C ARG A 73 0.07 14.31 -10.78
N ASP A 74 0.16 15.34 -11.60
CA ASP A 74 -0.78 15.54 -12.68
C ASP A 74 -0.33 14.92 -14.01
N ASP A 75 -1.12 15.16 -15.05
CA ASP A 75 -0.85 14.72 -16.43
C ASP A 75 0.27 15.52 -17.12
N GLN A 76 0.73 16.64 -16.53
CA GLN A 76 1.90 17.38 -16.95
C GLN A 76 3.18 16.95 -16.21
N VAL A 77 3.08 15.90 -15.33
CA VAL A 77 4.17 15.39 -14.48
C VAL A 77 4.52 16.33 -13.32
N GLU A 78 3.73 17.36 -13.10
CA GLU A 78 3.95 18.29 -11.99
C GLU A 78 3.57 17.66 -10.65
N TRP A 79 4.38 17.93 -9.65
CA TRP A 79 4.11 17.52 -8.26
C TRP A 79 3.02 18.40 -7.69
N ILE A 80 1.89 17.80 -7.31
CA ILE A 80 0.82 18.49 -6.60
C ILE A 80 1.12 18.48 -5.10
N VAL A 81 1.38 17.29 -4.54
CA VAL A 81 1.65 17.12 -3.10
C VAL A 81 2.36 15.79 -2.86
N GLY A 82 3.26 15.77 -1.89
CA GLY A 82 3.85 14.56 -1.34
C GLY A 82 3.59 14.48 0.16
N PHE A 83 3.63 13.27 0.70
CA PHE A 83 3.50 13.01 2.13
C PHE A 83 4.38 11.85 2.57
N THR A 84 4.70 11.87 3.85
CA THR A 84 5.42 10.77 4.52
C THR A 84 4.99 10.73 5.98
N ARG A 85 4.97 9.53 6.58
CA ARG A 85 4.57 9.38 7.98
C ARG A 85 5.17 8.13 8.62
N TYR A 86 5.58 8.27 9.87
CA TYR A 86 5.91 7.18 10.75
C TYR A 86 4.64 6.61 11.40
N ILE A 87 4.50 5.28 11.44
CA ILE A 87 3.31 4.61 11.99
C ILE A 87 3.62 3.63 13.13
N GLY A 88 4.85 3.62 13.61
CA GLY A 88 5.24 2.72 14.72
C GLY A 88 5.60 1.32 14.24
N SER A 89 5.19 0.31 15.01
CA SER A 89 5.49 -1.09 14.74
C SER A 89 4.32 -1.76 14.03
N THR A 90 4.55 -2.17 12.79
CA THR A 90 3.59 -2.93 11.98
C THR A 90 4.33 -3.69 10.88
N ASN A 91 3.62 -4.43 10.03
CA ASN A 91 4.19 -5.09 8.85
C ASN A 91 4.04 -4.24 7.58
N SER A 92 4.76 -4.65 6.53
CA SER A 92 4.75 -3.99 5.22
C SER A 92 3.33 -3.88 4.63
N PHE A 93 2.54 -4.96 4.63
CA PHE A 93 1.19 -4.95 4.05
C PHE A 93 0.27 -3.91 4.73
N THR A 94 0.31 -3.83 6.06
CA THR A 94 -0.48 -2.85 6.82
C THR A 94 0.05 -1.43 6.59
N ALA A 95 1.36 -1.24 6.49
CA ALA A 95 1.98 0.05 6.19
C ALA A 95 1.57 0.57 4.81
N GLU A 96 1.55 -0.32 3.80
CA GLU A 96 1.08 0.00 2.45
C GLU A 96 -0.38 0.47 2.44
N LEU A 97 -1.27 -0.23 3.17
CA LEU A 97 -2.67 0.17 3.29
C LEU A 97 -2.85 1.52 3.99
N TRP A 98 -2.03 1.82 5.02
CA TRP A 98 -2.04 3.14 5.65
C TRP A 98 -1.60 4.23 4.68
N GLY A 99 -0.58 3.98 3.88
CA GLY A 99 -0.12 4.89 2.84
C GLY A 99 -1.20 5.15 1.78
N LEU A 100 -1.86 4.09 1.32
CA LEU A 100 -2.98 4.17 0.40
C LEU A 100 -4.14 5.00 0.99
N ARG A 101 -4.57 4.68 2.21
CA ARG A 101 -5.66 5.38 2.91
C ARG A 101 -5.37 6.88 3.02
N GLU A 102 -4.19 7.24 3.50
CA GLU A 102 -3.79 8.65 3.65
C GLU A 102 -3.77 9.36 2.29
N GLY A 103 -3.21 8.71 1.27
CA GLY A 103 -3.19 9.24 -0.10
C GLY A 103 -4.59 9.46 -0.68
N LEU A 104 -5.53 8.53 -0.45
CA LEU A 104 -6.92 8.70 -0.89
C LEU A 104 -7.62 9.85 -0.16
N ILE A 105 -7.43 9.99 1.17
CA ILE A 105 -7.95 11.13 1.95
C ILE A 105 -7.43 12.44 1.37
N LEU A 106 -6.13 12.51 1.11
CA LEU A 106 -5.49 13.70 0.56
C LEU A 106 -6.07 14.06 -0.82
N CYS A 107 -6.23 13.07 -1.70
CA CYS A 107 -6.83 13.26 -3.02
C CYS A 107 -8.30 13.71 -2.94
N CYS A 108 -9.08 13.18 -2.00
CA CYS A 108 -10.44 13.64 -1.72
C CYS A 108 -10.46 15.12 -1.27
N ASN A 109 -9.56 15.50 -0.38
CA ASN A 109 -9.47 16.88 0.13
C ASN A 109 -9.03 17.89 -0.96
N LEU A 110 -8.28 17.41 -1.95
CA LEU A 110 -7.88 18.18 -3.13
C LEU A 110 -8.98 18.21 -4.22
N ASN A 111 -10.16 17.63 -3.96
CA ASN A 111 -11.28 17.54 -4.90
C ASN A 111 -10.86 16.91 -6.26
N ILE A 112 -9.98 15.92 -6.23
CA ILE A 112 -9.57 15.19 -7.43
C ILE A 112 -10.74 14.32 -7.91
N VAL A 113 -11.10 14.45 -9.17
CA VAL A 113 -12.26 13.79 -9.76
C VAL A 113 -11.90 12.46 -10.41
N ALA A 114 -10.76 12.42 -11.10
CA ALA A 114 -10.26 11.24 -11.83
C ALA A 114 -8.86 10.87 -11.31
N LEU A 115 -8.72 9.68 -10.73
CA LEU A 115 -7.53 9.24 -10.04
C LEU A 115 -7.03 7.88 -10.53
N VAL A 116 -5.75 7.81 -10.89
CA VAL A 116 -5.00 6.55 -11.01
C VAL A 116 -4.21 6.34 -9.73
N VAL A 117 -4.40 5.22 -9.07
CA VAL A 117 -3.61 4.80 -7.90
C VAL A 117 -2.64 3.71 -8.33
N GLU A 118 -1.35 3.91 -8.10
CA GLU A 118 -0.31 2.93 -8.38
C GLU A 118 0.39 2.50 -7.08
N LEU A 119 0.47 1.19 -6.89
CA LEU A 119 1.06 0.49 -5.74
C LEU A 119 2.04 -0.56 -6.25
N ASP A 120 3.14 -0.79 -5.57
CA ASP A 120 4.03 -1.91 -5.89
C ASP A 120 3.63 -3.23 -5.19
N ALA A 121 2.74 -3.16 -4.19
CA ALA A 121 2.13 -4.31 -3.54
C ALA A 121 0.97 -4.89 -4.37
N GLN A 122 1.27 -5.84 -5.26
CA GLN A 122 0.25 -6.47 -6.12
C GLN A 122 -0.92 -7.06 -5.31
N ALA A 123 -0.67 -7.63 -4.13
CA ALA A 123 -1.74 -8.19 -3.29
C ALA A 123 -2.73 -7.13 -2.81
N VAL A 124 -2.28 -5.94 -2.46
CA VAL A 124 -3.17 -4.83 -2.10
C VAL A 124 -4.06 -4.48 -3.28
N VAL A 125 -3.49 -4.39 -4.48
CA VAL A 125 -4.24 -4.12 -5.70
C VAL A 125 -5.28 -5.21 -6.00
N GLU A 126 -4.93 -6.48 -5.82
CA GLU A 126 -5.82 -7.61 -6.07
C GLU A 126 -6.97 -7.66 -5.06
N VAL A 127 -6.67 -7.44 -3.79
CA VAL A 127 -7.67 -7.42 -2.72
C VAL A 127 -8.68 -6.28 -2.94
N LEU A 128 -8.22 -5.09 -3.29
CA LEU A 128 -9.09 -3.94 -3.59
C LEU A 128 -9.99 -4.18 -4.81
N LYS A 129 -9.50 -4.93 -5.82
CA LYS A 129 -10.30 -5.24 -7.02
C LYS A 129 -11.34 -6.32 -6.79
N ASN A 130 -11.05 -7.28 -5.92
CA ASN A 130 -11.88 -8.49 -5.78
C ASN A 130 -12.84 -8.44 -4.58
N ASN A 131 -12.78 -7.42 -3.72
CA ASN A 131 -13.55 -7.29 -2.47
C ASN A 131 -13.52 -8.56 -1.60
N ALA A 132 -12.41 -9.31 -1.65
CA ALA A 132 -12.25 -10.59 -0.95
C ALA A 132 -11.58 -10.36 0.42
N TYR A 133 -12.38 -10.03 1.44
CA TYR A 133 -11.87 -9.78 2.79
C TYR A 133 -12.28 -10.87 3.78
N ALA A 134 -11.32 -11.32 4.58
CA ALA A 134 -11.60 -12.07 5.80
C ALA A 134 -11.71 -11.09 6.98
N ASN A 135 -12.63 -11.35 7.92
CA ASN A 135 -12.92 -10.51 9.09
C ASN A 135 -11.72 -10.36 10.04
N ASN A 136 -10.91 -9.32 9.88
CA ASN A 136 -9.81 -8.95 10.78
C ASN A 136 -9.54 -7.43 10.77
N ILE A 137 -8.56 -6.95 11.54
CA ILE A 137 -8.20 -5.52 11.63
C ILE A 137 -7.82 -4.94 10.25
N VAL A 138 -7.28 -5.76 9.37
CA VAL A 138 -6.92 -5.39 7.99
C VAL A 138 -8.17 -5.13 7.15
N SER A 139 -9.28 -5.85 7.41
CA SER A 139 -10.55 -5.64 6.70
C SER A 139 -11.10 -4.23 6.93
N LEU A 140 -11.04 -3.70 8.15
CA LEU A 140 -11.50 -2.35 8.46
C LEU A 140 -10.73 -1.30 7.66
N LEU A 141 -9.41 -1.48 7.53
CA LEU A 141 -8.57 -0.55 6.78
C LEU A 141 -8.83 -0.64 5.27
N LEU A 142 -9.09 -1.85 4.77
CA LEU A 142 -9.51 -2.09 3.39
C LEU A 142 -10.89 -1.51 3.08
N ASP A 143 -11.83 -1.65 4.02
CA ASP A 143 -13.17 -1.06 3.92
C ASP A 143 -13.08 0.47 3.87
N ASP A 144 -12.24 1.08 4.74
CA ASP A 144 -11.96 2.52 4.70
C ASP A 144 -11.42 2.94 3.32
N CYS A 145 -10.44 2.21 2.79
CA CYS A 145 -9.88 2.50 1.46
C CYS A 145 -10.94 2.36 0.36
N SER A 146 -11.82 1.36 0.44
CA SER A 146 -12.91 1.14 -0.52
C SER A 146 -13.95 2.25 -0.46
N HIS A 147 -14.35 2.68 0.74
CA HIS A 147 -15.26 3.81 0.93
C HIS A 147 -14.67 5.12 0.41
N LEU A 148 -13.38 5.36 0.65
CA LEU A 148 -12.69 6.53 0.11
C LEU A 148 -12.61 6.47 -1.41
N ALA A 149 -12.30 5.30 -1.97
CA ALA A 149 -12.26 5.08 -3.41
C ALA A 149 -13.62 5.36 -4.10
N ALA A 150 -14.73 5.01 -3.46
CA ALA A 150 -16.08 5.25 -3.97
C ALA A 150 -16.45 6.75 -4.07
N ARG A 151 -15.67 7.65 -3.46
CA ARG A 151 -15.88 9.09 -3.54
C ARG A 151 -15.39 9.73 -4.84
N PHE A 152 -14.53 9.03 -5.60
CA PHE A 152 -14.03 9.52 -6.88
C PHE A 152 -15.02 9.18 -8.00
N GLN A 153 -15.23 10.10 -8.93
CA GLN A 153 -16.05 9.81 -10.10
C GLN A 153 -15.42 8.74 -11.00
N GLN A 154 -14.08 8.76 -11.05
CA GLN A 154 -13.30 7.77 -11.79
C GLN A 154 -12.05 7.41 -10.97
N ILE A 155 -11.87 6.13 -10.70
CA ILE A 155 -10.67 5.62 -10.02
C ILE A 155 -10.18 4.33 -10.68
N GLN A 156 -8.87 4.19 -10.78
CA GLN A 156 -8.22 2.99 -11.30
C GLN A 156 -7.09 2.58 -10.36
N PHE A 157 -7.09 1.32 -9.93
CA PHE A 157 -5.98 0.74 -9.18
C PHE A 157 -5.08 -0.05 -10.13
N LYS A 158 -3.78 0.23 -10.11
CA LYS A 158 -2.78 -0.41 -10.95
C LYS A 158 -1.60 -0.86 -10.10
N HIS A 159 -1.06 -2.02 -10.44
CA HIS A 159 0.25 -2.42 -9.94
C HIS A 159 1.33 -1.70 -10.74
N CYS A 160 2.32 -1.13 -10.06
CA CYS A 160 3.54 -0.63 -10.67
C CYS A 160 4.75 -1.41 -10.16
N TYR A 161 5.81 -1.45 -10.96
CA TYR A 161 7.06 -2.04 -10.52
C TYR A 161 7.82 -1.06 -9.61
N ARG A 162 8.51 -1.57 -8.61
CA ARG A 162 9.29 -0.78 -7.66
C ARG A 162 10.26 0.19 -8.34
N GLN A 163 10.83 -0.20 -9.48
CA GLN A 163 11.71 0.67 -10.28
C GLN A 163 11.02 1.93 -10.80
N ALA A 164 9.70 1.88 -11.03
CA ALA A 164 8.89 3.03 -11.41
C ALA A 164 8.36 3.82 -10.22
N ASN A 165 8.46 3.28 -8.97
CA ASN A 165 7.96 3.88 -7.73
C ASN A 165 9.05 4.52 -6.85
N ARG A 166 10.23 4.79 -7.39
CA ARG A 166 11.42 5.22 -6.62
C ARG A 166 11.23 6.49 -5.79
N CYS A 167 10.42 7.44 -6.25
CA CYS A 167 10.17 8.67 -5.50
C CYS A 167 9.38 8.39 -4.21
N THR A 168 8.39 7.53 -4.27
CA THR A 168 7.57 7.14 -3.12
C THR A 168 8.30 6.19 -2.17
N ASP A 169 9.13 5.28 -2.68
CA ASP A 169 10.05 4.47 -1.87
C ASP A 169 10.98 5.38 -1.02
N LEU A 170 11.49 6.45 -1.60
CA LEU A 170 12.31 7.41 -0.86
C LEU A 170 11.50 8.16 0.21
N LEU A 171 10.29 8.62 -0.11
CA LEU A 171 9.41 9.28 0.85
C LEU A 171 9.02 8.33 1.99
N ALA A 172 8.69 7.08 1.69
CA ALA A 172 8.37 6.08 2.71
C ALA A 172 9.54 5.83 3.68
N ARG A 173 10.76 5.74 3.16
CA ARG A 173 11.98 5.61 3.98
C ARG A 173 12.21 6.81 4.88
N MET A 174 11.93 8.02 4.43
CA MET A 174 12.01 9.23 5.26
C MET A 174 11.00 9.18 6.42
N GLY A 175 9.88 8.50 6.25
CA GLY A 175 8.88 8.31 7.29
C GLY A 175 9.31 7.41 8.44
N VAL A 176 10.33 6.57 8.26
CA VAL A 176 10.79 5.59 9.27
C VAL A 176 11.93 6.12 10.14
N VAL A 177 12.57 7.21 9.74
CA VAL A 177 13.76 7.79 10.42
C VAL A 177 13.40 8.59 11.65
#